data_6bd8ef7b0db7fd3374368d78de5babd0
#
_entry.id   6bd8ef7b0db7fd3374368d78de5babd0
#
_cell.length_a   1.000
_cell.length_b   1.000
_cell.length_c   1.000
_cell.angle_alpha   90.00
_cell.angle_beta   90.00
_cell.angle_gamma   90.00
#
_symmetry.space_group_name_H-M   'P 1'
#
loop_
_entity.id
_entity.type
_entity.pdbx_description
1 polymer ?
#
loop_
_entity_poly.entity_id
_entity_poly.type
_entity_poly.pdbx_seq_one_letter_code
_entity_poly.pdbx_strand_id
1 'polypeptide(L)'
;MKKIRIISLLMAVLMILPFAAACKTTEGDGTGTGTGTSTATGSNKPAKDDGTLNYINVDGLTYGKDGDYISLYDLYGKEVTVADVKQNDDGDYYIEKDGKQYVLGLDFLSMAMVYNCGSGSETEQKQAYAKWWQYYIERWNKLVPEMPLYSNEYYDVYNTAIGAVKDHPTNPFWTVASALIDWTSSKTEKDIIIGNSTELSGTFRYAVFGASSPGAADLDVQNLTSELGTVVTNKQGDYIWNASVVKAHTETLNADGSKTFEIELYDDLKFSDGSAVTAKDYLAHLLAFSSPVAAEAAGKDHRAGLTLVGYKDFAAYTGPGSKEGKKEFSGVRLLGDHKLSLTVSSDYIPYFYDVTYAGLSAQYAKMWLGDAEIKDDGNGVYLTDNFYAKSGDSYTMAAHIKATSKDTDTTKYPYSGPYVVESYDASTKTAVLKKNTYYKGNFENAKPAIEKIVYKKVVSETQLEDLKSGGVDVLMGVTGGDATKEALKLIDTSNGKFASVNYSRA
;
A
#
# COMPACT_ATOMS: atom_id res chain seq x y z
N MET A 1 16.97 -4.16 19.62
CA MET A 1 17.56 -2.94 19.05
C MET A 1 18.06 -3.09 17.61
N LYS A 2 18.64 -4.22 17.15
CA LYS A 2 18.97 -4.43 15.72
C LYS A 2 17.76 -4.48 14.76
N LYS A 3 16.57 -4.78 15.26
CA LYS A 3 15.36 -4.96 14.41
C LYS A 3 14.62 -3.66 14.03
N ILE A 4 14.86 -2.57 14.72
CA ILE A 4 14.16 -1.29 14.47
C ILE A 4 14.74 -0.53 13.28
N ARG A 5 16.03 -0.67 13.01
CA ARG A 5 16.74 0.02 11.89
C ARG A 5 16.28 -0.38 10.49
N ILE A 6 15.79 -1.61 10.35
CA ILE A 6 15.24 -2.12 9.08
C ILE A 6 13.86 -1.51 8.81
N ILE A 7 13.20 -0.97 9.82
CA ILE A 7 11.80 -0.56 9.78
C ILE A 7 11.62 0.81 9.15
N SER A 8 12.50 1.78 9.41
CA SER A 8 12.43 3.10 8.77
C SER A 8 12.68 2.99 7.26
N LEU A 9 13.63 2.15 6.87
CA LEU A 9 13.92 1.85 5.45
C LEU A 9 12.79 1.01 4.82
N LEU A 10 12.18 0.08 5.58
CA LEU A 10 11.07 -0.74 5.07
C LEU A 10 9.76 0.03 4.94
N MET A 11 9.51 1.09 5.72
CA MET A 11 8.29 1.89 5.56
C MET A 11 8.36 2.84 4.36
N ALA A 12 9.50 3.46 4.09
CA ALA A 12 9.70 4.18 2.83
C ALA A 12 9.58 3.23 1.63
N VAL A 13 10.04 1.98 1.79
CA VAL A 13 9.95 0.91 0.78
C VAL A 13 8.57 0.24 0.77
N LEU A 14 7.81 0.19 1.87
CA LEU A 14 6.45 -0.40 1.90
C LEU A 14 5.38 0.51 1.29
N MET A 15 5.59 1.82 1.22
CA MET A 15 4.73 2.70 0.42
C MET A 15 5.05 2.64 -1.09
N ILE A 16 6.23 2.14 -1.47
CA ILE A 16 6.65 1.92 -2.86
C ILE A 16 6.46 0.45 -3.29
N LEU A 17 6.33 -0.49 -2.37
CA LEU A 17 6.34 -1.95 -2.61
C LEU A 17 5.06 -2.61 -3.14
N PRO A 18 3.90 -1.98 -3.33
CA PRO A 18 2.92 -2.60 -4.22
C PRO A 18 3.41 -2.76 -5.65
N PHE A 19 4.48 -2.04 -6.04
CA PHE A 19 4.90 -1.94 -7.43
C PHE A 19 6.22 -2.67 -7.79
N ALA A 20 7.05 -3.00 -6.84
CA ALA A 20 8.36 -3.62 -7.12
C ALA A 20 8.37 -5.15 -7.17
N ALA A 21 7.28 -5.83 -6.77
CA ALA A 21 7.21 -7.30 -6.75
C ALA A 21 6.78 -7.93 -8.09
N ALA A 22 6.51 -7.14 -9.12
CA ALA A 22 5.93 -7.61 -10.39
C ALA A 22 6.95 -8.02 -11.47
N CYS A 23 8.24 -7.94 -11.22
CA CYS A 23 9.26 -8.36 -12.20
C CYS A 23 10.11 -9.52 -11.67
N LYS A 24 9.55 -10.74 -11.66
CA LYS A 24 10.37 -11.95 -11.86
C LYS A 24 10.17 -12.41 -13.30
N THR A 25 11.08 -12.01 -14.15
CA THR A 25 11.27 -12.67 -15.46
C THR A 25 11.70 -14.11 -15.20
N THR A 26 10.98 -15.05 -15.77
CA THR A 26 11.42 -16.43 -15.94
C THR A 26 12.68 -16.43 -16.82
N GLU A 27 13.82 -16.74 -16.22
CA GLU A 27 15.05 -17.02 -16.96
C GLU A 27 14.84 -18.30 -17.77
N GLY A 28 14.97 -18.15 -19.07
CA GLY A 28 15.14 -19.27 -20.00
C GLY A 28 16.54 -19.88 -19.86
N ASP A 29 16.57 -21.18 -19.79
CA ASP A 29 17.72 -22.04 -19.73
C ASP A 29 18.68 -21.76 -20.89
N GLY A 30 19.87 -21.28 -20.56
CA GLY A 30 20.98 -21.06 -21.49
C GLY A 30 22.29 -21.49 -20.84
N THR A 31 22.69 -22.73 -21.12
CA THR A 31 23.99 -23.31 -20.74
C THR A 31 25.15 -22.48 -21.27
N GLY A 32 25.93 -21.91 -20.39
CA GLY A 32 27.22 -21.28 -20.70
C GLY A 32 28.18 -21.42 -19.53
N THR A 33 29.08 -22.35 -19.65
CA THR A 33 30.22 -22.60 -18.73
C THR A 33 31.18 -21.42 -18.72
N GLY A 34 31.33 -20.77 -17.56
CA GLY A 34 32.35 -19.76 -17.33
C GLY A 34 32.71 -19.74 -15.85
N THR A 35 33.75 -20.43 -15.48
CA THR A 35 34.40 -20.40 -14.16
C THR A 35 35.01 -19.03 -13.89
N GLY A 36 34.44 -18.32 -12.96
CA GLY A 36 35.01 -17.10 -12.42
C GLY A 36 34.64 -16.96 -10.94
N THR A 37 35.45 -17.52 -10.07
CA THR A 37 35.36 -17.34 -8.62
C THR A 37 35.73 -15.91 -8.28
N SER A 38 34.74 -15.04 -8.05
CA SER A 38 34.98 -13.79 -7.34
C SER A 38 34.36 -13.88 -5.96
N THR A 39 35.15 -14.21 -4.98
CA THR A 39 34.85 -13.98 -3.57
C THR A 39 34.74 -12.46 -3.33
N ALA A 40 33.53 -11.93 -3.42
CA ALA A 40 33.27 -10.58 -2.97
C ALA A 40 33.13 -10.59 -1.44
N THR A 41 34.26 -10.54 -0.74
CA THR A 41 34.32 -10.00 0.60
C THR A 41 34.34 -8.47 0.47
N GLY A 42 33.23 -7.89 0.11
CA GLY A 42 33.02 -6.46 0.15
C GLY A 42 32.63 -6.05 1.56
N SER A 43 33.54 -5.46 2.29
CA SER A 43 33.18 -4.61 3.43
C SER A 43 32.30 -3.49 2.85
N ASN A 44 31.03 -3.37 3.30
CA ASN A 44 30.17 -2.23 3.00
C ASN A 44 30.66 -0.96 3.69
N LYS A 45 31.94 -0.65 3.56
CA LYS A 45 32.41 0.72 3.84
C LYS A 45 32.13 1.55 2.60
N PRO A 46 31.43 2.69 2.73
CA PRO A 46 31.36 3.65 1.63
C PRO A 46 32.78 3.88 1.08
N ALA A 47 32.87 3.96 -0.23
CA ALA A 47 34.15 4.31 -0.86
C ALA A 47 34.65 5.59 -0.23
N LYS A 48 35.93 5.66 0.08
CA LYS A 48 36.56 6.86 0.58
C LYS A 48 36.27 7.97 -0.43
N ASP A 49 35.77 9.12 0.04
CA ASP A 49 35.53 10.27 -0.82
C ASP A 49 36.85 10.61 -1.54
N ASP A 50 36.86 10.47 -2.84
CA ASP A 50 37.96 10.82 -3.72
C ASP A 50 37.77 12.24 -4.31
N GLY A 51 36.78 12.99 -3.82
CA GLY A 51 36.43 14.33 -4.27
C GLY A 51 35.51 14.33 -5.50
N THR A 52 35.12 13.16 -6.02
CA THR A 52 34.22 13.04 -7.19
C THR A 52 32.79 12.71 -6.79
N LEU A 53 32.57 12.14 -5.60
CA LEU A 53 31.27 11.79 -5.04
C LEU A 53 31.14 12.38 -3.64
N ASN A 54 30.68 13.59 -3.57
CA ASN A 54 30.50 14.35 -2.32
C ASN A 54 29.23 13.94 -1.54
N TYR A 55 28.91 12.65 -1.56
CA TYR A 55 27.74 12.19 -0.82
C TYR A 55 28.02 11.99 0.66
N ILE A 56 29.30 11.81 1.04
CA ILE A 56 29.71 11.56 2.41
C ILE A 56 31.08 12.17 2.62
N ASN A 57 31.14 13.25 3.37
CA ASN A 57 32.38 13.65 3.98
C ASN A 57 32.63 12.72 5.17
N VAL A 58 33.56 11.79 5.01
CA VAL A 58 33.83 10.77 6.05
C VAL A 58 34.80 11.29 7.15
N ASP A 59 35.45 12.39 6.94
CA ASP A 59 36.36 12.98 7.92
C ASP A 59 35.54 13.65 9.04
N GLY A 60 35.53 13.01 10.21
CA GLY A 60 34.83 13.50 11.39
C GLY A 60 33.36 13.07 11.51
N LEU A 61 32.80 12.34 10.54
CA LEU A 61 31.46 11.82 10.59
C LEU A 61 31.41 10.41 11.21
N THR A 62 30.38 10.14 11.98
CA THR A 62 30.17 8.83 12.59
C THR A 62 28.89 8.22 12.02
N TYR A 63 29.04 7.05 11.47
CA TYR A 63 27.94 6.22 10.99
C TYR A 63 27.48 5.27 12.10
N GLY A 64 26.27 4.78 11.98
CA GLY A 64 25.77 3.72 12.82
C GLY A 64 26.68 2.49 12.81
N LYS A 65 26.40 1.56 13.69
CA LYS A 65 27.28 0.43 14.05
C LYS A 65 27.73 -0.45 12.86
N ASP A 66 26.99 -0.39 11.75
CA ASP A 66 27.24 -1.18 10.53
C ASP A 66 27.54 -0.26 9.31
N GLY A 67 27.91 1.03 9.54
CA GLY A 67 28.15 2.00 8.47
C GLY A 67 26.91 2.79 8.06
N ASP A 68 25.75 2.54 8.71
CA ASP A 68 24.51 3.24 8.43
C ASP A 68 24.52 4.65 9.04
N TYR A 69 23.77 5.56 8.41
CA TYR A 69 23.48 6.86 8.98
C TYR A 69 22.67 6.71 10.27
N ILE A 70 22.96 7.55 11.25
CA ILE A 70 22.12 7.68 12.43
C ILE A 70 20.94 8.58 12.05
N SER A 71 19.72 8.08 12.17
CA SER A 71 18.56 8.92 11.98
C SER A 71 18.41 9.91 13.15
N LEU A 72 17.85 11.08 12.86
CA LEU A 72 17.51 12.04 13.92
C LEU A 72 16.61 11.40 14.98
N TYR A 73 15.75 10.48 14.56
CA TYR A 73 14.86 9.72 15.43
C TYR A 73 15.62 8.84 16.44
N ASP A 74 16.66 8.11 16.00
CA ASP A 74 17.49 7.30 16.89
C ASP A 74 18.20 8.14 17.95
N LEU A 75 18.44 9.41 17.65
CA LEU A 75 19.09 10.36 18.52
C LEU A 75 18.10 11.19 19.35
N TYR A 76 16.94 11.50 18.77
CA TYR A 76 15.87 12.26 19.41
C TYR A 76 15.30 11.54 20.63
N GLY A 77 15.09 10.23 20.53
CA GLY A 77 14.71 9.37 21.65
C GLY A 77 15.78 9.29 22.77
N LYS A 78 16.90 10.01 22.64
CA LYS A 78 18.05 10.02 23.54
C LYS A 78 18.48 11.43 23.98
N GLU A 79 17.56 12.36 24.11
CA GLU A 79 17.80 13.72 24.62
C GLU A 79 18.36 14.73 23.61
N VAL A 80 18.32 14.46 22.31
CA VAL A 80 18.64 15.44 21.28
C VAL A 80 17.39 16.19 20.86
N THR A 81 17.49 17.49 20.68
CA THR A 81 16.39 18.34 20.20
C THR A 81 16.70 18.91 18.82
N VAL A 82 15.66 19.40 18.11
CA VAL A 82 15.85 20.09 16.81
C VAL A 82 16.82 21.28 16.93
N ALA A 83 16.92 21.92 18.10
CA ALA A 83 17.86 23.01 18.35
C ALA A 83 19.33 22.58 18.29
N ASP A 84 19.61 21.28 18.46
CA ASP A 84 20.97 20.74 18.39
C ASP A 84 21.40 20.43 16.94
N VAL A 85 20.49 20.54 15.99
CA VAL A 85 20.76 20.28 14.57
C VAL A 85 21.46 21.47 13.95
N LYS A 86 22.63 21.20 13.35
CA LYS A 86 23.43 22.17 12.59
C LYS A 86 23.46 21.82 11.12
N GLN A 87 23.83 22.75 10.28
CA GLN A 87 24.05 22.53 8.86
C GLN A 87 25.50 22.84 8.51
N ASN A 88 26.17 21.94 7.78
CA ASN A 88 27.55 22.16 7.32
C ASN A 88 27.58 22.98 6.02
N ASP A 89 28.79 23.30 5.54
CA ASP A 89 28.97 24.08 4.32
C ASP A 89 28.49 23.37 3.05
N ASP A 90 28.38 22.04 3.10
CA ASP A 90 27.83 21.20 2.02
C ASP A 90 26.32 21.15 2.04
N GLY A 91 25.67 21.74 3.05
CA GLY A 91 24.24 21.78 3.23
C GLY A 91 23.69 20.54 3.91
N ASP A 92 24.52 19.67 4.46
CA ASP A 92 24.07 18.48 5.19
C ASP A 92 23.73 18.83 6.63
N TYR A 93 22.62 18.30 7.12
CA TYR A 93 22.25 18.43 8.52
C TYR A 93 22.99 17.41 9.38
N TYR A 94 23.51 17.86 10.51
CA TYR A 94 24.23 17.02 11.46
C TYR A 94 23.99 17.46 12.90
N ILE A 95 24.29 16.59 13.83
CA ILE A 95 24.40 16.90 15.25
C ILE A 95 25.80 16.58 15.74
N GLU A 96 26.22 17.27 16.79
CA GLU A 96 27.47 16.98 17.51
C GLU A 96 27.13 16.32 18.86
N LYS A 97 27.71 15.14 19.09
CA LYS A 97 27.61 14.44 20.37
C LYS A 97 28.95 13.78 20.70
N ASP A 98 29.40 13.97 21.92
CA ASP A 98 30.66 13.39 22.41
C ASP A 98 31.89 13.69 21.53
N GLY A 99 31.92 14.90 20.94
CA GLY A 99 32.99 15.36 20.05
C GLY A 99 32.98 14.73 18.65
N LYS A 100 31.87 14.10 18.28
CA LYS A 100 31.66 13.50 16.96
C LYS A 100 30.49 14.14 16.27
N GLN A 101 30.58 14.24 14.94
CA GLN A 101 29.47 14.68 14.10
C GLN A 101 28.71 13.47 13.54
N TYR A 102 27.39 13.53 13.63
CA TYR A 102 26.48 12.52 13.10
C TYR A 102 25.62 13.17 12.02
N VAL A 103 25.82 12.78 10.78
CA VAL A 103 24.99 13.26 9.67
C VAL A 103 23.62 12.58 9.74
N LEU A 104 22.58 13.39 9.62
CA LEU A 104 21.22 12.92 9.62
C LEU A 104 20.90 12.18 8.33
N GLY A 105 20.23 11.05 8.47
CA GLY A 105 19.79 10.24 7.35
C GLY A 105 18.73 10.92 6.50
N LEU A 106 18.46 10.31 5.33
CA LEU A 106 17.39 10.73 4.42
C LEU A 106 16.01 10.16 4.80
N ASP A 107 15.84 9.71 6.03
CA ASP A 107 14.54 9.20 6.45
C ASP A 107 13.52 10.32 6.63
N PHE A 108 12.27 10.02 6.25
CA PHE A 108 11.19 10.99 6.25
C PHE A 108 10.91 11.60 7.62
N LEU A 109 11.00 10.78 8.65
CA LEU A 109 10.64 11.18 10.00
C LEU A 109 11.66 12.17 10.55
N SER A 110 12.95 11.86 10.43
CA SER A 110 14.03 12.75 10.86
C SER A 110 13.99 14.09 10.14
N MET A 111 13.77 14.07 8.83
CA MET A 111 13.70 15.30 8.04
C MET A 111 12.44 16.11 8.36
N ALA A 112 11.32 15.46 8.56
CA ALA A 112 10.07 16.12 8.97
C ALA A 112 10.23 16.81 10.36
N MET A 113 10.97 16.21 11.28
CA MET A 113 11.32 16.82 12.56
C MET A 113 12.22 18.04 12.39
N VAL A 114 13.28 17.93 11.59
CA VAL A 114 14.22 19.06 11.32
C VAL A 114 13.48 20.28 10.77
N TYR A 115 12.55 20.08 9.87
CA TYR A 115 11.77 21.17 9.27
C TYR A 115 10.50 21.52 10.03
N ASN A 116 10.23 20.83 11.15
CA ASN A 116 9.05 21.06 11.97
C ASN A 116 7.73 20.94 11.18
N CYS A 117 7.67 19.95 10.30
CA CYS A 117 6.58 19.81 9.32
C CYS A 117 5.20 19.56 9.94
N GLY A 118 5.14 19.07 11.17
CA GLY A 118 3.89 18.81 11.89
C GLY A 118 3.34 19.98 12.70
N SER A 119 3.98 21.18 12.65
CA SER A 119 3.65 22.29 13.52
C SER A 119 3.19 23.51 12.75
N GLY A 120 2.40 24.36 13.42
CA GLY A 120 1.91 25.62 12.88
C GLY A 120 0.63 25.47 12.06
N SER A 121 0.29 26.54 11.33
CA SER A 121 -0.83 26.54 10.40
C SER A 121 -0.58 25.63 9.20
N GLU A 122 -1.61 25.26 8.48
CA GLU A 122 -1.51 24.46 7.24
C GLU A 122 -0.54 25.08 6.22
N THR A 123 -0.53 26.40 6.11
CA THR A 123 0.41 27.10 5.22
C THR A 123 1.85 26.95 5.66
N GLU A 124 2.13 27.07 6.95
CA GLU A 124 3.47 26.88 7.51
C GLU A 124 3.95 25.45 7.35
N GLN A 125 3.07 24.47 7.58
CA GLN A 125 3.36 23.06 7.34
C GLN A 125 3.71 22.81 5.86
N LYS A 126 2.90 23.31 4.92
CA LYS A 126 3.18 23.17 3.48
C LYS A 126 4.53 23.79 3.08
N GLN A 127 4.88 24.95 3.67
CA GLN A 127 6.19 25.58 3.44
C GLN A 127 7.33 24.77 4.04
N ALA A 128 7.16 24.21 5.22
CA ALA A 128 8.14 23.34 5.85
C ALA A 128 8.38 22.09 5.01
N TYR A 129 7.33 21.46 4.52
CA TYR A 129 7.44 20.32 3.61
C TYR A 129 8.11 20.65 2.28
N ALA A 130 7.81 21.81 1.70
CA ALA A 130 8.48 22.24 0.47
C ALA A 130 10.01 22.36 0.66
N LYS A 131 10.46 22.92 1.79
CA LYS A 131 11.88 22.99 2.16
C LYS A 131 12.48 21.60 2.38
N TRP A 132 11.76 20.72 3.09
CA TRP A 132 12.19 19.35 3.30
C TRP A 132 12.37 18.60 1.98
N TRP A 133 11.40 18.70 1.05
CA TRP A 133 11.49 18.09 -0.28
C TRP A 133 12.66 18.65 -1.08
N GLN A 134 12.87 19.95 -1.04
CA GLN A 134 14.02 20.58 -1.71
C GLN A 134 15.34 20.00 -1.20
N TYR A 135 15.52 19.95 0.12
CA TYR A 135 16.73 19.37 0.71
C TYR A 135 16.87 17.88 0.39
N TYR A 136 15.77 17.12 0.45
CA TYR A 136 15.79 15.70 0.12
C TYR A 136 16.27 15.46 -1.31
N ILE A 137 15.72 16.20 -2.28
CA ILE A 137 16.12 16.11 -3.70
C ILE A 137 17.59 16.52 -3.90
N GLU A 138 18.01 17.61 -3.29
CA GLU A 138 19.40 18.07 -3.37
C GLU A 138 20.37 17.02 -2.82
N ARG A 139 20.05 16.44 -1.67
CA ARG A 139 20.86 15.39 -1.06
C ARG A 139 20.83 14.09 -1.88
N TRP A 140 19.68 13.69 -2.39
CA TRP A 140 19.57 12.55 -3.29
C TRP A 140 20.46 12.71 -4.52
N ASN A 141 20.46 13.89 -5.12
CA ASN A 141 21.30 14.20 -6.26
C ASN A 141 22.80 14.19 -5.93
N LYS A 142 23.18 14.58 -4.72
CA LYS A 142 24.57 14.48 -4.26
C LYS A 142 25.00 13.02 -4.04
N LEU A 143 24.14 12.22 -3.44
CA LEU A 143 24.44 10.82 -3.11
C LEU A 143 24.37 9.90 -4.33
N VAL A 144 23.56 10.25 -5.34
CA VAL A 144 23.32 9.44 -6.54
C VAL A 144 23.07 7.96 -6.18
N PRO A 145 22.18 7.65 -5.21
CA PRO A 145 21.95 6.27 -4.79
C PRO A 145 21.34 5.42 -5.91
N GLU A 146 20.67 6.08 -6.86
CA GLU A 146 20.09 5.48 -8.05
C GLU A 146 20.36 6.37 -9.26
N MET A 147 20.65 5.77 -10.40
CA MET A 147 20.78 6.45 -11.68
C MET A 147 19.65 6.00 -12.60
N PRO A 148 18.59 6.79 -12.79
CA PRO A 148 17.52 6.45 -13.72
C PRO A 148 18.07 6.42 -15.13
N LEU A 149 17.92 5.28 -15.82
CA LEU A 149 18.38 5.10 -17.20
C LEU A 149 17.27 5.43 -18.21
N TYR A 150 16.06 5.00 -17.91
CA TYR A 150 14.88 5.23 -18.75
C TYR A 150 13.60 4.97 -17.96
N SER A 151 12.49 5.51 -18.44
CA SER A 151 11.14 5.18 -17.99
C SER A 151 10.41 4.44 -19.09
N ASN A 152 9.67 3.39 -18.76
CA ASN A 152 8.80 2.72 -19.71
C ASN A 152 7.53 3.55 -19.90
N GLU A 153 7.11 3.68 -21.16
CA GLU A 153 5.76 4.11 -21.50
C GLU A 153 4.85 2.90 -21.65
N TYR A 154 3.69 3.00 -21.08
CA TYR A 154 2.61 2.02 -21.15
C TYR A 154 1.44 2.61 -21.89
N TYR A 155 0.74 1.78 -22.65
CA TYR A 155 -0.41 2.17 -23.44
C TYR A 155 -1.61 1.32 -23.06
N ASP A 156 -2.70 1.95 -22.67
CA ASP A 156 -4.00 1.30 -22.68
C ASP A 156 -4.56 1.44 -24.10
N VAL A 157 -4.74 0.33 -24.81
CA VAL A 157 -5.22 0.28 -26.18
C VAL A 157 -6.64 -0.26 -26.18
N TYR A 158 -7.60 0.49 -26.71
CA TYR A 158 -8.99 0.18 -26.51
C TYR A 158 -9.88 0.39 -27.73
N ASN A 159 -11.01 -0.31 -27.75
CA ASN A 159 -12.09 -0.06 -28.68
C ASN A 159 -12.83 1.22 -28.27
N THR A 160 -13.03 2.15 -29.20
CA THR A 160 -13.67 3.44 -28.93
C THR A 160 -15.16 3.35 -28.52
N ALA A 161 -15.76 2.16 -28.56
CA ALA A 161 -17.04 1.89 -27.90
C ALA A 161 -16.95 2.02 -26.37
N ILE A 162 -15.73 1.94 -25.81
CA ILE A 162 -15.47 2.20 -24.40
C ILE A 162 -15.02 3.64 -24.26
N GLY A 163 -15.90 4.47 -23.68
CA GLY A 163 -15.66 5.91 -23.49
C GLY A 163 -14.87 6.22 -22.23
N ALA A 164 -14.32 7.43 -22.17
CA ALA A 164 -13.56 8.01 -21.07
C ALA A 164 -12.21 7.33 -20.72
N VAL A 165 -11.78 6.30 -21.43
CA VAL A 165 -10.47 5.67 -21.23
C VAL A 165 -9.33 6.67 -21.40
N LYS A 166 -9.41 7.55 -22.39
CA LYS A 166 -8.40 8.60 -22.68
C LYS A 166 -8.27 9.63 -21.55
N ASP A 167 -9.35 9.89 -20.81
CA ASP A 167 -9.41 10.87 -19.75
C ASP A 167 -8.99 10.26 -18.41
N HIS A 168 -9.20 8.95 -18.27
CA HIS A 168 -8.95 8.18 -17.07
C HIS A 168 -8.26 6.85 -17.40
N PRO A 169 -6.96 6.87 -17.73
CA PRO A 169 -6.18 5.65 -17.99
C PRO A 169 -5.89 4.90 -16.69
N THR A 170 -5.55 3.62 -16.83
CA THR A 170 -5.14 2.76 -15.71
C THR A 170 -3.70 3.05 -15.29
N ASN A 171 -3.44 4.20 -14.71
CA ASN A 171 -2.10 4.54 -14.23
C ASN A 171 -1.85 4.11 -12.77
N PRO A 172 -0.59 4.13 -12.29
CA PRO A 172 -0.26 3.63 -10.96
C PRO A 172 -0.81 4.44 -9.78
N PHE A 173 -1.14 5.71 -9.95
CA PHE A 173 -1.80 6.50 -8.90
C PHE A 173 -3.29 6.21 -8.81
N TRP A 174 -3.88 5.76 -9.91
CA TRP A 174 -5.27 5.36 -9.96
C TRP A 174 -5.31 3.85 -10.10
N THR A 175 -5.96 3.23 -9.19
CA THR A 175 -6.25 1.81 -9.35
C THR A 175 -7.20 1.64 -10.54
N VAL A 176 -7.25 0.44 -11.09
CA VAL A 176 -8.26 0.08 -12.10
C VAL A 176 -9.67 0.47 -11.63
N ALA A 177 -9.97 0.34 -10.34
CA ALA A 177 -11.24 0.74 -9.77
C ALA A 177 -11.52 2.23 -9.97
N SER A 178 -10.54 3.09 -9.71
CA SER A 178 -10.69 4.55 -9.88
C SER A 178 -10.84 4.96 -11.34
N ALA A 179 -10.14 4.29 -12.26
CA ALA A 179 -10.30 4.54 -13.69
C ALA A 179 -11.66 4.07 -14.22
N LEU A 180 -12.06 2.84 -13.88
CA LEU A 180 -13.31 2.22 -14.32
C LEU A 180 -14.56 2.95 -13.85
N ILE A 181 -14.49 3.69 -12.75
CA ILE A 181 -15.62 4.47 -12.24
C ILE A 181 -16.14 5.48 -13.28
N ASP A 182 -15.24 6.01 -14.11
CA ASP A 182 -15.55 7.03 -15.10
C ASP A 182 -15.74 6.43 -16.50
N TRP A 183 -15.39 5.18 -16.74
CA TRP A 183 -15.53 4.54 -18.03
C TRP A 183 -17.00 4.28 -18.38
N THR A 184 -17.33 4.42 -19.66
CA THR A 184 -18.64 4.16 -20.19
C THR A 184 -18.58 3.13 -21.33
N SER A 185 -19.69 2.52 -21.66
CA SER A 185 -19.81 1.61 -22.81
C SER A 185 -21.00 2.00 -23.67
N SER A 186 -20.78 2.12 -24.96
CA SER A 186 -21.84 2.27 -25.96
C SER A 186 -22.37 0.91 -26.45
N LYS A 187 -21.79 -0.19 -25.99
CA LYS A 187 -22.28 -1.55 -26.26
C LYS A 187 -23.67 -1.76 -25.63
N THR A 188 -24.49 -2.54 -26.25
CA THR A 188 -25.87 -2.80 -25.79
C THR A 188 -25.89 -3.38 -24.37
N GLU A 189 -24.99 -4.31 -24.07
CA GLU A 189 -24.92 -5.03 -22.80
C GLU A 189 -24.11 -4.29 -21.72
N LYS A 190 -23.49 -3.17 -22.08
CA LYS A 190 -22.62 -2.38 -21.19
C LYS A 190 -21.55 -3.20 -20.46
N ASP A 191 -21.16 -4.31 -21.05
CA ASP A 191 -20.08 -5.16 -20.55
C ASP A 191 -18.77 -4.72 -21.18
N ILE A 192 -17.67 -4.97 -20.48
CA ILE A 192 -16.32 -4.80 -21.03
C ILE A 192 -15.48 -6.06 -20.79
N ILE A 193 -14.60 -6.33 -21.75
CA ILE A 193 -13.60 -7.39 -21.64
C ILE A 193 -12.22 -6.72 -21.54
N ILE A 194 -11.58 -6.87 -20.39
CA ILE A 194 -10.24 -6.33 -20.16
C ILE A 194 -9.22 -7.45 -20.32
N GLY A 195 -8.24 -7.22 -21.18
CA GLY A 195 -7.09 -8.08 -21.38
C GLY A 195 -5.86 -7.53 -20.67
N ASN A 196 -5.17 -8.39 -19.91
CA ASN A 196 -3.89 -8.08 -19.30
C ASN A 196 -2.92 -9.23 -19.56
N SER A 197 -1.66 -8.92 -19.87
CA SER A 197 -0.62 -9.95 -20.07
C SER A 197 -0.22 -10.65 -18.78
N THR A 198 -0.50 -10.04 -17.62
CA THR A 198 -0.26 -10.65 -16.31
C THR A 198 -1.36 -11.67 -15.99
N GLU A 199 -0.95 -12.81 -15.45
CA GLU A 199 -1.83 -13.91 -15.10
C GLU A 199 -2.54 -13.68 -13.77
N LEU A 200 -3.85 -13.96 -13.73
CA LEU A 200 -4.62 -14.04 -12.49
C LEU A 200 -4.28 -15.34 -11.74
N SER A 201 -3.95 -15.24 -10.46
CA SER A 201 -3.72 -16.39 -9.59
C SER A 201 -4.99 -16.85 -8.86
N GLY A 202 -6.02 -16.01 -8.84
CA GLY A 202 -7.26 -16.22 -8.08
C GLY A 202 -7.19 -15.72 -6.64
N THR A 203 -6.13 -15.00 -6.28
CA THR A 203 -5.98 -14.41 -4.94
C THR A 203 -6.69 -13.06 -4.89
N PHE A 204 -8.03 -13.08 -4.83
CA PHE A 204 -8.88 -11.88 -4.89
C PHE A 204 -9.27 -11.34 -3.52
N ARG A 205 -8.84 -11.98 -2.45
CA ARG A 205 -8.96 -11.49 -1.09
C ARG A 205 -7.62 -10.94 -0.63
N TYR A 206 -7.63 -10.18 0.44
CA TYR A 206 -6.41 -9.65 1.03
C TYR A 206 -5.43 -10.79 1.29
N ALA A 207 -4.28 -10.76 0.64
CA ALA A 207 -3.33 -11.84 0.75
C ALA A 207 -2.56 -11.77 2.07
N VAL A 208 -2.39 -12.92 2.70
CA VAL A 208 -1.40 -13.10 3.76
C VAL A 208 -0.03 -13.22 3.08
N PHE A 209 0.81 -12.19 3.17
CA PHE A 209 2.15 -12.20 2.60
C PHE A 209 2.91 -13.48 2.99
N GLY A 210 3.38 -14.22 1.99
CA GLY A 210 4.15 -15.47 2.15
C GLY A 210 3.35 -16.76 1.92
N ALA A 211 2.02 -16.78 2.11
CA ALA A 211 1.18 -17.95 1.82
C ALA A 211 0.65 -17.97 0.38
N SER A 212 0.33 -16.79 -0.16
CA SER A 212 0.04 -16.54 -1.57
C SER A 212 0.29 -15.06 -1.83
N SER A 213 1.23 -14.72 -2.68
CA SER A 213 1.39 -13.34 -3.13
C SER A 213 0.47 -13.12 -4.33
N PRO A 214 -0.40 -12.10 -4.32
CA PRO A 214 -1.20 -11.75 -5.48
C PRO A 214 -0.28 -11.27 -6.60
N GLY A 215 -0.62 -11.62 -7.84
CA GLY A 215 -0.05 -10.97 -9.01
C GLY A 215 -0.59 -9.54 -9.18
N ALA A 216 0.02 -8.74 -10.04
CA ALA A 216 -0.48 -7.38 -10.33
C ALA A 216 -1.95 -7.40 -10.80
N ALA A 217 -2.33 -8.36 -11.62
CA ALA A 217 -3.70 -8.53 -12.09
C ALA A 217 -4.68 -8.91 -10.97
N ASP A 218 -4.24 -9.68 -9.96
CA ASP A 218 -5.08 -9.96 -8.80
C ASP A 218 -5.35 -8.71 -7.97
N LEU A 219 -4.35 -7.80 -7.86
CA LEU A 219 -4.53 -6.51 -7.17
C LEU A 219 -5.56 -5.63 -7.89
N ASP A 220 -5.62 -5.66 -9.21
CA ASP A 220 -6.65 -4.96 -9.96
C ASP A 220 -8.05 -5.45 -9.58
N VAL A 221 -8.23 -6.78 -9.48
CA VAL A 221 -9.50 -7.36 -9.03
C VAL A 221 -9.79 -7.03 -7.57
N GLN A 222 -8.78 -7.09 -6.69
CA GLN A 222 -8.94 -6.69 -5.29
C GLN A 222 -9.40 -5.24 -5.16
N ASN A 223 -8.80 -4.32 -5.90
CA ASN A 223 -9.16 -2.90 -5.89
C ASN A 223 -10.59 -2.66 -6.38
N LEU A 224 -11.05 -3.42 -7.38
CA LEU A 224 -12.43 -3.36 -7.85
C LEU A 224 -13.46 -3.90 -6.84
N THR A 225 -13.04 -4.70 -5.89
CA THR A 225 -13.94 -5.40 -4.96
C THR A 225 -13.84 -4.94 -3.50
N SER A 226 -12.88 -4.09 -3.14
CA SER A 226 -12.55 -3.75 -1.75
C SER A 226 -12.22 -2.27 -1.55
N GLU A 227 -13.09 -1.35 -1.98
CA GLU A 227 -12.73 0.08 -2.06
C GLU A 227 -13.13 0.94 -0.86
N LEU A 228 -14.04 0.60 0.00
CA LEU A 228 -14.52 1.50 1.07
C LEU A 228 -13.41 1.89 2.09
N GLY A 229 -12.32 2.46 1.60
CA GLY A 229 -11.23 2.99 2.42
C GLY A 229 -11.60 4.30 3.11
N THR A 230 -11.11 4.53 4.35
CA THR A 230 -11.26 5.80 5.07
C THR A 230 -10.42 6.91 4.45
N VAL A 231 -9.29 6.54 3.84
CA VAL A 231 -8.38 7.44 3.11
C VAL A 231 -8.22 6.91 1.70
N VAL A 232 -8.21 7.79 0.74
CA VAL A 232 -8.05 7.48 -0.69
C VAL A 232 -7.03 8.41 -1.33
N THR A 233 -6.53 8.03 -2.50
CA THR A 233 -5.67 8.89 -3.31
C THR A 233 -6.52 9.59 -4.36
N ASN A 234 -6.43 10.92 -4.44
CA ASN A 234 -7.10 11.70 -5.48
C ASN A 234 -6.34 11.64 -6.82
N LYS A 235 -6.88 12.29 -7.86
CA LYS A 235 -6.28 12.32 -9.21
C LYS A 235 -4.93 13.04 -9.28
N GLN A 236 -4.59 13.83 -8.27
CA GLN A 236 -3.32 14.54 -8.14
C GLN A 236 -2.27 13.74 -7.37
N GLY A 237 -2.67 12.60 -6.78
CA GLY A 237 -1.79 11.77 -5.95
C GLY A 237 -1.82 12.13 -4.47
N ASP A 238 -2.68 13.07 -4.04
CA ASP A 238 -2.80 13.43 -2.63
C ASP A 238 -3.60 12.38 -1.87
N TYR A 239 -3.20 12.08 -0.65
CA TYR A 239 -4.00 11.29 0.28
C TYR A 239 -5.03 12.18 0.95
N ILE A 240 -6.31 11.82 0.78
CA ILE A 240 -7.44 12.58 1.31
C ILE A 240 -8.42 11.68 2.06
N TRP A 241 -9.17 12.25 2.98
CA TRP A 241 -10.30 11.57 3.60
C TRP A 241 -11.36 11.21 2.55
N ASN A 242 -11.81 9.97 2.57
CA ASN A 242 -12.85 9.50 1.65
C ASN A 242 -14.23 10.03 2.08
N ALA A 243 -14.69 11.08 1.43
CA ALA A 243 -15.97 11.73 1.73
C ALA A 243 -17.20 10.83 1.48
N SER A 244 -17.07 9.71 0.78
CA SER A 244 -18.17 8.74 0.64
C SER A 244 -18.29 7.78 1.82
N VAL A 245 -17.24 7.68 2.64
CA VAL A 245 -17.11 6.74 3.77
C VAL A 245 -17.08 7.48 5.10
N VAL A 246 -16.24 8.51 5.20
CA VAL A 246 -16.03 9.28 6.43
C VAL A 246 -17.00 10.45 6.47
N LYS A 247 -17.92 10.40 7.42
CA LYS A 247 -18.93 11.44 7.66
C LYS A 247 -18.32 12.62 8.40
N ALA A 248 -17.44 12.34 9.38
CA ALA A 248 -16.70 13.34 10.14
C ALA A 248 -15.39 12.74 10.67
N HIS A 249 -14.40 13.58 10.84
CA HIS A 249 -13.14 13.22 11.50
C HIS A 249 -12.59 14.35 12.34
N THR A 250 -11.76 14.02 13.31
CA THR A 250 -10.94 14.97 14.05
C THR A 250 -9.53 14.44 14.19
N GLU A 251 -8.57 15.35 14.21
CA GLU A 251 -7.15 15.07 14.35
C GLU A 251 -6.60 15.85 15.54
N THR A 252 -6.07 15.16 16.53
CA THR A 252 -5.58 15.79 17.75
C THR A 252 -4.14 15.40 18.01
N LEU A 253 -3.25 16.38 18.02
CA LEU A 253 -1.89 16.19 18.52
C LEU A 253 -1.93 16.22 20.05
N ASN A 254 -1.57 15.10 20.65
CA ASN A 254 -1.61 14.92 22.12
C ASN A 254 -0.36 15.54 22.77
N ALA A 255 -0.45 15.79 24.08
CA ALA A 255 0.64 16.42 24.83
C ALA A 255 1.93 15.56 24.90
N ASP A 256 1.82 14.25 24.69
CA ASP A 256 2.93 13.29 24.63
C ASP A 256 3.53 13.16 23.21
N GLY A 257 3.07 13.98 22.27
CA GLY A 257 3.52 13.95 20.86
C GLY A 257 2.84 12.89 19.99
N SER A 258 2.01 12.03 20.55
CA SER A 258 1.17 11.12 19.76
C SER A 258 0.05 11.88 19.05
N LYS A 259 -0.53 11.29 17.98
CA LYS A 259 -1.64 11.91 17.23
C LYS A 259 -2.83 10.97 17.17
N THR A 260 -3.99 11.48 17.60
CA THR A 260 -5.26 10.73 17.57
C THR A 260 -6.10 11.15 16.38
N PHE A 261 -6.53 10.18 15.59
CA PHE A 261 -7.52 10.30 14.54
C PHE A 261 -8.83 9.68 15.04
N GLU A 262 -9.86 10.50 15.20
CA GLU A 262 -11.22 10.03 15.50
C GLU A 262 -12.01 10.06 14.20
N ILE A 263 -12.70 8.97 13.86
CA ILE A 263 -13.36 8.76 12.57
C ILE A 263 -14.81 8.36 12.82
N GLU A 264 -15.75 9.13 12.26
CA GLU A 264 -17.16 8.78 12.19
C GLU A 264 -17.50 8.36 10.76
N LEU A 265 -18.02 7.16 10.60
CA LEU A 265 -18.43 6.58 9.33
C LEU A 265 -19.89 6.93 9.04
N TYR A 266 -20.27 6.93 7.76
CA TYR A 266 -21.69 6.91 7.42
C TYR A 266 -22.35 5.59 7.85
N ASP A 267 -23.59 5.65 8.30
CA ASP A 267 -24.39 4.51 8.78
C ASP A 267 -25.16 3.79 7.67
N ASP A 268 -25.12 4.31 6.45
CA ASP A 268 -25.77 3.75 5.26
C ASP A 268 -24.83 2.91 4.38
N LEU A 269 -23.58 2.71 4.80
CA LEU A 269 -22.62 1.88 4.09
C LEU A 269 -23.04 0.39 4.13
N LYS A 270 -22.92 -0.29 2.99
CA LYS A 270 -23.33 -1.68 2.86
C LYS A 270 -22.33 -2.54 2.12
N PHE A 271 -22.25 -3.77 2.52
CA PHE A 271 -21.62 -4.82 1.72
C PHE A 271 -22.52 -5.25 0.54
N SER A 272 -21.97 -6.04 -0.36
CA SER A 272 -22.61 -6.48 -1.60
C SER A 272 -23.84 -7.40 -1.40
N ASP A 273 -24.03 -7.94 -0.21
CA ASP A 273 -25.22 -8.72 0.19
C ASP A 273 -26.28 -7.86 0.88
N GLY A 274 -26.02 -6.55 1.03
CA GLY A 274 -26.90 -5.59 1.70
C GLY A 274 -26.72 -5.52 3.22
N SER A 275 -25.84 -6.31 3.82
CA SER A 275 -25.50 -6.19 5.24
C SER A 275 -24.78 -4.87 5.52
N ALA A 276 -24.96 -4.33 6.73
CA ALA A 276 -24.36 -3.08 7.13
C ALA A 276 -22.83 -3.19 7.30
N VAL A 277 -22.11 -2.16 6.89
CA VAL A 277 -20.70 -1.98 7.21
C VAL A 277 -20.60 -1.19 8.50
N THR A 278 -19.79 -1.67 9.44
CA THR A 278 -19.61 -1.08 10.76
C THR A 278 -18.14 -0.76 11.04
N ALA A 279 -17.87 -0.04 12.12
CA ALA A 279 -16.50 0.23 12.58
C ALA A 279 -15.71 -1.07 12.87
N LYS A 280 -16.39 -2.15 13.24
CA LYS A 280 -15.74 -3.47 13.44
C LYS A 280 -15.14 -4.03 12.16
N ASP A 281 -15.76 -3.78 11.01
CA ASP A 281 -15.28 -4.25 9.71
C ASP A 281 -13.99 -3.54 9.28
N TYR A 282 -13.77 -2.32 9.75
CA TYR A 282 -12.51 -1.58 9.57
C TYR A 282 -11.43 -2.05 10.55
N LEU A 283 -11.79 -2.43 11.76
CA LEU A 283 -10.85 -2.85 12.79
C LEU A 283 -10.45 -4.34 12.68
N ALA A 284 -11.25 -5.18 12.06
CA ALA A 284 -11.05 -6.63 12.06
C ALA A 284 -9.69 -7.05 11.46
N HIS A 285 -9.35 -6.52 10.29
CA HIS A 285 -8.06 -6.79 9.65
C HIS A 285 -6.90 -6.21 10.47
N LEU A 286 -7.02 -4.97 10.94
CA LEU A 286 -6.01 -4.31 11.77
C LEU A 286 -5.66 -5.14 13.00
N LEU A 287 -6.67 -5.59 13.75
CA LEU A 287 -6.47 -6.36 14.98
C LEU A 287 -5.92 -7.77 14.70
N ALA A 288 -6.52 -8.48 13.74
CA ALA A 288 -6.05 -9.82 13.38
C ALA A 288 -4.57 -9.78 12.96
N PHE A 289 -4.19 -8.83 12.10
CA PHE A 289 -2.83 -8.71 11.55
C PHE A 289 -1.86 -7.89 12.41
N SER A 290 -2.28 -7.47 13.59
CA SER A 290 -1.40 -6.99 14.67
C SER A 290 -1.12 -8.06 15.71
N SER A 291 -1.73 -9.24 15.60
CA SER A 291 -1.67 -10.32 16.59
C SER A 291 -0.67 -11.42 16.21
N PRO A 292 -0.21 -12.23 17.17
CA PRO A 292 0.65 -13.39 16.90
C PRO A 292 -0.05 -14.49 16.09
N VAL A 293 -1.40 -14.52 16.09
CA VAL A 293 -2.19 -15.46 15.32
C VAL A 293 -1.96 -15.29 13.81
N ALA A 294 -1.96 -14.04 13.32
CA ALA A 294 -1.68 -13.79 11.92
C ALA A 294 -0.21 -14.01 11.58
N ALA A 295 0.72 -13.77 12.52
CA ALA A 295 2.14 -14.11 12.33
C ALA A 295 2.34 -15.60 12.08
N GLU A 296 1.62 -16.48 12.82
CA GLU A 296 1.61 -17.92 12.57
C GLU A 296 0.97 -18.27 11.22
N ALA A 297 -0.15 -17.65 10.88
CA ALA A 297 -0.81 -17.87 9.59
C ALA A 297 0.07 -17.53 8.39
N ALA A 298 0.84 -16.45 8.49
CA ALA A 298 1.70 -15.95 7.42
C ALA A 298 3.09 -16.57 7.38
N GLY A 299 3.52 -17.22 8.46
CA GLY A 299 4.89 -17.69 8.63
C GLY A 299 5.92 -16.57 8.84
N LYS A 300 5.47 -15.36 9.18
CA LYS A 300 6.30 -14.18 9.47
C LYS A 300 5.49 -13.15 10.25
N ASP A 301 6.18 -12.21 10.90
CA ASP A 301 5.55 -11.12 11.63
C ASP A 301 4.60 -10.32 10.74
N HIS A 302 3.39 -10.10 11.21
CA HIS A 302 2.43 -9.15 10.68
C HIS A 302 2.34 -7.92 11.60
N ARG A 303 2.34 -6.72 11.01
CA ARG A 303 2.54 -5.47 11.73
C ARG A 303 1.56 -4.39 11.30
N ALA A 304 0.31 -4.76 11.06
CA ALA A 304 -0.69 -3.81 10.57
C ALA A 304 -0.84 -2.58 11.48
N GLY A 305 -0.76 -2.75 12.80
CA GLY A 305 -0.85 -1.67 13.78
C GLY A 305 0.48 -1.18 14.33
N LEU A 306 1.61 -1.44 13.67
CA LEU A 306 2.95 -1.14 14.19
C LEU A 306 3.14 0.31 14.64
N THR A 307 2.50 1.26 13.97
CA THR A 307 2.62 2.70 14.24
C THR A 307 1.74 3.18 15.40
N LEU A 308 0.85 2.33 15.89
CA LEU A 308 -0.15 2.70 16.89
C LEU A 308 0.35 2.49 18.31
N VAL A 309 -0.10 3.35 19.21
CA VAL A 309 0.17 3.25 20.65
C VAL A 309 -0.31 1.90 21.18
N GLY A 310 0.53 1.21 21.95
CA GLY A 310 0.20 -0.08 22.55
C GLY A 310 0.38 -1.29 21.64
N TYR A 311 0.82 -1.11 20.39
CA TYR A 311 1.07 -2.22 19.46
C TYR A 311 1.97 -3.31 20.05
N LYS A 312 3.08 -2.95 20.71
CA LYS A 312 4.03 -3.93 21.26
C LYS A 312 3.39 -4.85 22.29
N ASP A 313 2.56 -4.26 23.17
CA ASP A 313 1.84 -5.02 24.20
C ASP A 313 0.79 -5.94 23.57
N PHE A 314 0.00 -5.41 22.62
CA PHE A 314 -1.01 -6.20 21.91
C PHE A 314 -0.41 -7.34 21.08
N ALA A 315 0.67 -7.08 20.35
CA ALA A 315 1.36 -8.08 19.53
C ALA A 315 2.06 -9.18 20.36
N ALA A 316 2.40 -8.89 21.62
CA ALA A 316 2.99 -9.86 22.54
C ALA A 316 1.93 -10.73 23.27
N TYR A 317 0.65 -10.33 23.23
CA TYR A 317 -0.41 -11.07 23.90
C TYR A 317 -0.76 -12.36 23.13
N THR A 318 -0.63 -13.51 23.78
CA THR A 318 -0.81 -14.84 23.19
C THR A 318 -2.13 -15.53 23.56
N GLY A 319 -3.03 -14.81 24.25
CA GLY A 319 -4.31 -15.32 24.72
C GLY A 319 -4.39 -15.44 26.25
N PRO A 320 -5.49 -15.97 26.79
CA PRO A 320 -5.69 -16.15 28.21
C PRO A 320 -4.52 -16.87 28.88
N GLY A 321 -3.99 -16.27 29.95
CA GLY A 321 -2.80 -16.77 30.63
C GLY A 321 -1.47 -16.32 30.02
N SER A 322 -1.50 -15.41 29.05
CA SER A 322 -0.29 -14.78 28.52
C SER A 322 0.55 -14.18 29.66
N LYS A 323 1.86 -14.42 29.60
CA LYS A 323 2.82 -13.85 30.59
C LYS A 323 3.32 -12.48 30.13
N GLU A 324 3.18 -12.16 28.88
CA GLU A 324 3.64 -10.94 28.25
C GLU A 324 2.49 -10.31 27.46
N GLY A 325 2.59 -9.00 27.27
CA GLY A 325 1.61 -8.25 26.51
C GLY A 325 0.29 -8.00 27.26
N LYS A 326 -0.62 -7.35 26.58
CA LYS A 326 -1.97 -7.01 27.03
C LYS A 326 -2.98 -7.34 25.95
N LYS A 327 -4.16 -7.78 26.36
CA LYS A 327 -5.25 -8.04 25.39
C LYS A 327 -5.76 -6.76 24.74
N GLU A 328 -5.70 -5.62 25.47
CA GLU A 328 -6.18 -4.33 25.00
C GLU A 328 -5.16 -3.65 24.09
N PHE A 329 -5.60 -3.27 22.88
CA PHE A 329 -4.83 -2.42 21.99
C PHE A 329 -5.15 -0.95 22.31
N SER A 330 -4.39 -0.34 23.21
CA SER A 330 -4.73 0.95 23.83
C SER A 330 -4.83 2.13 22.86
N GLY A 331 -4.09 2.09 21.76
CA GLY A 331 -4.14 3.12 20.69
C GLY A 331 -5.30 2.94 19.72
N VAL A 332 -6.17 1.96 19.92
CA VAL A 332 -7.32 1.69 19.05
C VAL A 332 -8.59 1.64 19.89
N ARG A 333 -9.63 2.38 19.46
CA ARG A 333 -10.90 2.43 20.18
C ARG A 333 -12.07 2.16 19.26
N LEU A 334 -13.05 1.43 19.77
CA LEU A 334 -14.37 1.26 19.18
C LEU A 334 -15.37 2.14 19.96
N LEU A 335 -15.67 3.30 19.42
CA LEU A 335 -16.48 4.32 20.11
C LEU A 335 -17.99 4.19 19.85
N GLY A 336 -18.36 3.30 18.93
CA GLY A 336 -19.74 3.01 18.53
C GLY A 336 -19.78 2.16 17.28
N ASP A 337 -20.98 1.82 16.81
CA ASP A 337 -21.13 0.98 15.62
C ASP A 337 -20.52 1.62 14.35
N HIS A 338 -20.49 2.95 14.28
CA HIS A 338 -19.96 3.71 13.15
C HIS A 338 -18.89 4.73 13.59
N LYS A 339 -18.25 4.51 14.75
CA LYS A 339 -17.24 5.43 15.25
C LYS A 339 -16.07 4.68 15.86
N LEU A 340 -14.86 5.09 15.48
CA LEU A 340 -13.61 4.52 15.98
C LEU A 340 -12.54 5.61 16.16
N SER A 341 -11.46 5.30 16.86
CA SER A 341 -10.27 6.14 16.83
C SER A 341 -8.98 5.33 16.79
N LEU A 342 -7.95 5.94 16.20
CA LEU A 342 -6.59 5.43 16.14
C LEU A 342 -5.65 6.47 16.73
N THR A 343 -4.75 6.06 17.62
CA THR A 343 -3.70 6.92 18.17
C THR A 343 -2.35 6.44 17.68
N VAL A 344 -1.72 7.24 16.84
CA VAL A 344 -0.38 7.01 16.31
C VAL A 344 0.65 7.41 17.35
N SER A 345 1.65 6.55 17.58
CA SER A 345 2.73 6.83 18.53
C SER A 345 3.54 8.06 18.10
N SER A 346 4.02 8.84 19.07
CA SER A 346 4.96 9.94 18.83
C SER A 346 6.22 9.53 18.08
N ASP A 347 6.55 8.23 18.11
CA ASP A 347 7.65 7.67 17.33
C ASP A 347 7.49 7.81 15.81
N TYR A 348 6.29 8.11 15.33
CA TYR A 348 5.92 8.20 13.91
C TYR A 348 5.36 9.57 13.53
N ILE A 349 5.37 10.53 14.43
CA ILE A 349 4.90 11.90 14.24
C ILE A 349 6.04 12.88 14.54
N PRO A 350 6.24 13.95 13.74
CA PRO A 350 5.47 14.34 12.56
C PRO A 350 5.81 13.51 11.31
N TYR A 351 4.82 13.30 10.46
CA TYR A 351 4.98 12.66 9.18
C TYR A 351 4.12 13.35 8.11
N PHE A 352 4.68 13.60 6.92
CA PHE A 352 3.99 14.34 5.86
C PHE A 352 2.66 13.73 5.45
N TYR A 353 2.63 12.42 5.34
CA TYR A 353 1.45 11.67 4.96
C TYR A 353 0.76 11.02 6.16
N ASP A 354 0.77 11.70 7.32
CA ASP A 354 0.26 11.11 8.57
C ASP A 354 -1.21 10.68 8.49
N VAL A 355 -2.02 11.31 7.62
CA VAL A 355 -3.38 10.87 7.33
C VAL A 355 -3.44 9.40 6.87
N THR A 356 -2.39 8.89 6.24
CA THR A 356 -2.32 7.49 5.79
C THR A 356 -2.32 6.48 6.94
N TYR A 357 -1.92 6.90 8.15
CA TYR A 357 -2.03 6.08 9.35
C TYR A 357 -3.47 5.81 9.77
N ALA A 358 -4.40 6.65 9.32
CA ALA A 358 -5.83 6.47 9.50
C ALA A 358 -6.50 5.71 8.34
N GLY A 359 -5.72 5.26 7.36
CA GLY A 359 -6.18 4.51 6.20
C GLY A 359 -6.57 3.08 6.58
N LEU A 360 -7.85 2.82 6.71
CA LEU A 360 -8.44 1.51 6.94
C LEU A 360 -9.40 1.19 5.79
N SER A 361 -9.56 -0.08 5.46
CA SER A 361 -10.54 -0.54 4.46
C SER A 361 -11.56 -1.46 5.09
N ALA A 362 -12.83 -1.29 4.71
CA ALA A 362 -13.89 -2.15 5.21
C ALA A 362 -13.73 -3.57 4.64
N GLN A 363 -13.54 -4.52 5.55
CA GLN A 363 -13.47 -5.93 5.23
C GLN A 363 -14.40 -6.70 6.15
N TYR A 364 -15.20 -7.60 5.60
CA TYR A 364 -16.17 -8.35 6.38
C TYR A 364 -15.53 -9.03 7.58
N ALA A 365 -15.87 -8.61 8.78
CA ALA A 365 -15.13 -8.96 10.01
C ALA A 365 -14.98 -10.46 10.21
N LYS A 366 -16.01 -11.26 9.89
CA LYS A 366 -15.97 -12.72 10.02
C LYS A 366 -14.93 -13.39 9.12
N MET A 367 -14.52 -12.72 8.06
CA MET A 367 -13.46 -13.23 7.19
C MET A 367 -12.14 -13.40 7.94
N TRP A 368 -11.84 -12.49 8.87
CA TRP A 368 -10.60 -12.48 9.65
C TRP A 368 -10.75 -13.04 11.05
N LEU A 369 -11.94 -12.95 11.64
CA LEU A 369 -12.17 -13.23 13.04
C LEU A 369 -13.00 -14.53 13.28
N GLY A 370 -13.60 -15.13 12.21
CA GLY A 370 -14.53 -16.23 12.39
C GLY A 370 -15.67 -15.82 13.32
N ASP A 371 -15.80 -16.53 14.43
CA ASP A 371 -16.79 -16.25 15.48
C ASP A 371 -16.24 -15.43 16.63
N ALA A 372 -15.01 -14.92 16.53
CA ALA A 372 -14.48 -14.01 17.53
C ALA A 372 -15.03 -12.59 17.35
N GLU A 373 -15.14 -11.86 18.44
CA GLU A 373 -15.73 -10.53 18.48
C GLU A 373 -14.68 -9.47 18.85
N ILE A 374 -14.89 -8.25 18.34
CA ILE A 374 -14.18 -7.05 18.80
C ILE A 374 -14.97 -6.41 19.93
N LYS A 375 -14.30 -6.15 21.05
CA LYS A 375 -14.84 -5.43 22.21
C LYS A 375 -13.90 -4.29 22.61
N ASP A 376 -14.45 -3.30 23.31
CA ASP A 376 -13.72 -2.19 23.92
C ASP A 376 -14.17 -2.05 25.38
N ASP A 377 -13.22 -2.01 26.31
CA ASP A 377 -13.51 -1.92 27.76
C ASP A 377 -13.18 -0.55 28.36
N GLY A 378 -12.88 0.43 27.50
CA GLY A 378 -12.44 1.75 27.92
C GLY A 378 -10.92 1.94 27.93
N ASN A 379 -10.15 0.87 27.93
CA ASN A 379 -8.67 0.91 27.90
C ASN A 379 -8.11 0.63 26.51
N GLY A 380 -8.93 0.10 25.60
CA GLY A 380 -8.58 -0.24 24.22
C GLY A 380 -9.48 -1.33 23.67
N VAL A 381 -9.40 -1.54 22.37
CA VAL A 381 -10.08 -2.67 21.75
C VAL A 381 -9.35 -3.97 22.02
N TYR A 382 -10.10 -5.08 22.06
CA TYR A 382 -9.54 -6.42 22.17
C TYR A 382 -10.38 -7.44 21.42
N LEU A 383 -9.76 -8.58 21.12
CA LEU A 383 -10.43 -9.75 20.53
C LEU A 383 -10.82 -10.72 21.64
N THR A 384 -12.00 -11.33 21.52
CA THR A 384 -12.45 -12.34 22.49
C THR A 384 -11.56 -13.57 22.49
N ASP A 385 -11.55 -14.30 23.62
CA ASP A 385 -10.60 -15.37 23.90
C ASP A 385 -10.57 -16.49 22.87
N ASN A 386 -11.71 -16.76 22.22
CA ASN A 386 -11.82 -17.77 21.17
C ASN A 386 -10.96 -17.45 19.92
N PHE A 387 -10.57 -16.19 19.72
CA PHE A 387 -9.60 -15.82 18.68
C PHE A 387 -8.23 -16.45 18.91
N TYR A 388 -7.83 -16.57 20.17
CA TYR A 388 -6.54 -17.11 20.60
C TYR A 388 -6.62 -18.61 20.94
N ALA A 389 -7.72 -19.28 20.65
CA ALA A 389 -7.88 -20.71 20.91
C ALA A 389 -6.83 -21.53 20.13
N LYS A 390 -6.27 -22.52 20.80
CA LYS A 390 -5.25 -23.42 20.23
C LYS A 390 -5.72 -24.85 20.14
N SER A 391 -5.20 -25.55 19.12
CA SER A 391 -5.26 -27.01 19.00
C SER A 391 -3.80 -27.51 18.96
N GLY A 392 -3.35 -28.14 20.05
CA GLY A 392 -1.95 -28.37 20.29
C GLY A 392 -1.20 -27.06 20.49
N ASP A 393 -0.12 -26.85 19.75
CA ASP A 393 0.69 -25.61 19.82
C ASP A 393 0.22 -24.52 18.86
N SER A 394 -0.70 -24.82 17.93
CA SER A 394 -1.14 -23.91 16.86
C SER A 394 -2.48 -23.24 17.11
N TYR A 395 -2.60 -21.97 16.72
CA TYR A 395 -3.85 -21.24 16.77
C TYR A 395 -4.85 -21.75 15.72
N THR A 396 -6.07 -22.04 16.16
CA THR A 396 -7.13 -22.48 15.23
C THR A 396 -7.49 -21.36 14.22
N MET A 397 -7.46 -20.12 14.67
CA MET A 397 -7.69 -18.95 13.81
C MET A 397 -6.57 -18.72 12.79
N ALA A 398 -5.33 -19.14 13.04
CA ALA A 398 -4.28 -19.08 12.04
C ALA A 398 -4.61 -19.94 10.81
N ALA A 399 -5.15 -21.13 11.03
CA ALA A 399 -5.63 -22.00 9.95
C ALA A 399 -6.82 -21.38 9.18
N HIS A 400 -7.76 -20.74 9.88
CA HIS A 400 -8.87 -20.02 9.27
C HIS A 400 -8.39 -18.85 8.39
N ILE A 401 -7.52 -17.98 8.90
CA ILE A 401 -6.95 -16.84 8.16
C ILE A 401 -6.21 -17.33 6.90
N LYS A 402 -5.42 -18.40 7.03
CA LYS A 402 -4.70 -18.99 5.90
C LYS A 402 -5.63 -19.57 4.84
N ALA A 403 -6.69 -20.23 5.26
CA ALA A 403 -7.71 -20.77 4.34
C ALA A 403 -8.45 -19.64 3.62
N THR A 404 -8.85 -18.58 4.34
CA THR A 404 -9.54 -17.41 3.77
C THR A 404 -8.69 -16.68 2.75
N SER A 405 -7.39 -16.49 2.99
CA SER A 405 -6.47 -15.83 2.06
C SER A 405 -6.29 -16.57 0.73
N LYS A 406 -6.54 -17.89 0.73
CA LYS A 406 -6.48 -18.76 -0.45
C LYS A 406 -7.85 -19.16 -0.99
N ASP A 407 -8.91 -18.66 -0.35
CA ASP A 407 -10.27 -19.02 -0.72
C ASP A 407 -10.65 -18.36 -2.05
N THR A 408 -10.82 -19.17 -3.07
CA THR A 408 -11.29 -18.75 -4.40
C THR A 408 -12.81 -18.75 -4.50
N ASP A 409 -13.53 -19.18 -3.47
CA ASP A 409 -14.97 -19.07 -3.41
C ASP A 409 -15.38 -17.61 -3.19
N THR A 410 -15.75 -16.98 -4.28
CA THR A 410 -16.07 -15.56 -4.35
C THR A 410 -17.44 -15.23 -3.75
N THR A 411 -18.23 -16.24 -3.39
CA THR A 411 -19.59 -16.08 -2.84
C THR A 411 -19.65 -16.16 -1.32
N LYS A 412 -18.59 -16.65 -0.68
CA LYS A 412 -18.57 -16.96 0.75
C LYS A 412 -18.64 -15.75 1.68
N TYR A 413 -17.99 -14.66 1.28
CA TYR A 413 -17.98 -13.41 2.04
C TYR A 413 -18.35 -12.25 1.13
N PRO A 414 -19.17 -11.29 1.60
CA PRO A 414 -19.55 -10.14 0.79
C PRO A 414 -18.36 -9.21 0.55
N TYR A 415 -18.47 -8.39 -0.48
CA TYR A 415 -17.49 -7.39 -0.91
C TYR A 415 -17.96 -5.98 -0.56
N SER A 416 -17.03 -5.04 -0.42
CA SER A 416 -17.33 -3.64 -0.12
C SER A 416 -17.17 -2.70 -1.31
N GLY A 417 -16.47 -3.11 -2.36
CA GLY A 417 -16.13 -2.29 -3.52
C GLY A 417 -17.23 -2.14 -4.56
N PRO A 418 -16.93 -1.43 -5.66
CA PRO A 418 -17.87 -1.15 -6.75
C PRO A 418 -18.32 -2.40 -7.52
N TYR A 419 -17.53 -3.46 -7.47
CA TYR A 419 -17.83 -4.75 -8.11
C TYR A 419 -17.72 -5.90 -7.12
N VAL A 420 -18.30 -7.05 -7.53
CA VAL A 420 -18.16 -8.33 -6.85
C VAL A 420 -17.65 -9.36 -7.84
N VAL A 421 -16.82 -10.29 -7.41
CA VAL A 421 -16.39 -11.40 -8.25
C VAL A 421 -17.57 -12.38 -8.34
N GLU A 422 -18.09 -12.57 -9.54
CA GLU A 422 -19.15 -13.53 -9.84
C GLU A 422 -18.60 -14.93 -10.02
N SER A 423 -17.47 -15.05 -10.73
CA SER A 423 -16.79 -16.32 -10.95
C SER A 423 -15.29 -16.11 -11.29
N TYR A 424 -14.53 -17.17 -11.06
CA TYR A 424 -13.15 -17.27 -11.51
C TYR A 424 -12.88 -18.65 -12.11
N ASP A 425 -12.35 -18.67 -13.32
CA ASP A 425 -11.89 -19.89 -13.97
C ASP A 425 -10.35 -19.96 -13.93
N ALA A 426 -9.85 -20.87 -13.09
CA ALA A 426 -8.40 -21.05 -12.93
C ALA A 426 -7.72 -21.66 -14.17
N SER A 427 -8.46 -22.33 -15.06
CA SER A 427 -7.90 -22.91 -16.28
C SER A 427 -7.66 -21.87 -17.36
N THR A 428 -8.56 -20.91 -17.52
CA THR A 428 -8.47 -19.82 -18.48
C THR A 428 -7.93 -18.53 -17.87
N LYS A 429 -7.69 -18.51 -16.56
CA LYS A 429 -7.26 -17.32 -15.82
C LYS A 429 -8.18 -16.12 -16.05
N THR A 430 -9.48 -16.37 -15.98
CA THR A 430 -10.51 -15.38 -16.27
C THR A 430 -11.38 -15.17 -15.04
N ALA A 431 -11.52 -13.91 -14.63
CA ALA A 431 -12.46 -13.49 -13.61
C ALA A 431 -13.64 -12.73 -14.24
N VAL A 432 -14.84 -13.03 -13.78
CA VAL A 432 -16.05 -12.30 -14.15
C VAL A 432 -16.52 -11.52 -12.94
N LEU A 433 -16.62 -10.21 -13.09
CA LEU A 433 -17.09 -9.32 -12.05
C LEU A 433 -18.40 -8.68 -12.48
N LYS A 434 -19.32 -8.51 -11.53
CA LYS A 434 -20.56 -7.76 -11.73
C LYS A 434 -20.63 -6.57 -10.80
N LYS A 435 -21.32 -5.54 -11.22
CA LYS A 435 -21.55 -4.32 -10.47
C LYS A 435 -22.21 -4.60 -9.12
N ASN A 436 -21.66 -4.00 -8.07
CA ASN A 436 -22.27 -4.02 -6.74
C ASN A 436 -23.37 -2.96 -6.66
N THR A 437 -24.61 -3.40 -6.55
CA THR A 437 -25.78 -2.50 -6.50
C THR A 437 -25.89 -1.72 -5.18
N TYR A 438 -25.20 -2.15 -4.14
CA TYR A 438 -25.16 -1.49 -2.84
C TYR A 438 -24.01 -0.48 -2.71
N TYR A 439 -23.10 -0.44 -3.68
CA TYR A 439 -21.99 0.50 -3.65
C TYR A 439 -22.48 1.95 -3.69
N LYS A 440 -22.12 2.72 -2.67
CA LYS A 440 -22.61 4.10 -2.49
C LYS A 440 -22.02 5.07 -3.52
N GLY A 441 -20.81 4.82 -3.99
CA GLY A 441 -20.01 5.68 -4.85
C GLY A 441 -18.64 5.97 -4.24
N ASN A 442 -17.72 6.51 -5.03
CA ASN A 442 -16.39 6.89 -4.59
C ASN A 442 -16.43 8.26 -3.84
N PHE A 443 -15.27 8.80 -3.49
CA PHE A 443 -15.14 10.09 -2.81
C PHE A 443 -15.69 11.30 -3.60
N GLU A 444 -15.88 11.16 -4.91
CA GLU A 444 -16.53 12.14 -5.79
C GLU A 444 -18.02 11.82 -6.02
N ASN A 445 -18.58 10.85 -5.29
CA ASN A 445 -19.94 10.30 -5.46
C ASN A 445 -20.19 9.65 -6.83
N ALA A 446 -19.14 9.33 -7.57
CA ALA A 446 -19.26 8.62 -8.85
C ALA A 446 -19.56 7.14 -8.63
N LYS A 447 -20.37 6.57 -9.53
CA LYS A 447 -20.72 5.14 -9.55
C LYS A 447 -20.38 4.55 -10.90
N PRO A 448 -19.92 3.28 -10.98
CA PRO A 448 -19.56 2.68 -12.25
C PRO A 448 -20.77 2.56 -13.19
N ALA A 449 -20.59 2.92 -14.45
CA ALA A 449 -21.58 2.75 -15.51
C ALA A 449 -21.51 1.36 -16.16
N ILE A 450 -20.38 0.68 -16.06
CA ILE A 450 -20.16 -0.66 -16.61
C ILE A 450 -20.88 -1.68 -15.71
N GLU A 451 -21.70 -2.56 -16.30
CA GLU A 451 -22.48 -3.54 -15.55
C GLU A 451 -21.67 -4.80 -15.23
N LYS A 452 -20.76 -5.19 -16.16
CA LYS A 452 -20.01 -6.43 -16.05
C LYS A 452 -18.59 -6.26 -16.64
N ILE A 453 -17.62 -6.82 -15.94
CA ILE A 453 -16.24 -6.87 -16.37
C ILE A 453 -15.83 -8.32 -16.52
N VAL A 454 -15.29 -8.68 -17.69
CA VAL A 454 -14.55 -9.91 -17.89
C VAL A 454 -13.07 -9.57 -17.90
N TYR A 455 -12.36 -9.93 -16.85
CA TYR A 455 -10.92 -9.67 -16.72
C TYR A 455 -10.17 -10.96 -17.04
N LYS A 456 -9.35 -10.96 -18.09
CA LYS A 456 -8.68 -12.17 -18.54
C LYS A 456 -7.21 -11.96 -18.92
N LYS A 457 -6.43 -13.04 -18.81
CA LYS A 457 -5.10 -13.08 -19.38
C LYS A 457 -5.16 -13.06 -20.89
N VAL A 458 -4.27 -12.29 -21.51
CA VAL A 458 -3.97 -12.32 -22.94
C VAL A 458 -2.52 -12.71 -23.17
N VAL A 459 -2.24 -13.28 -24.33
CA VAL A 459 -0.89 -13.62 -24.77
C VAL A 459 -0.30 -12.37 -25.44
N SER A 460 0.85 -11.92 -24.98
CA SER A 460 1.47 -10.66 -25.44
C SER A 460 1.66 -10.60 -26.95
N GLU A 461 2.01 -11.73 -27.57
CA GLU A 461 2.25 -11.84 -28.99
C GLU A 461 0.98 -11.74 -29.84
N THR A 462 -0.18 -12.08 -29.28
CA THR A 462 -1.47 -12.10 -29.99
C THR A 462 -2.50 -11.12 -29.46
N GLN A 463 -2.17 -10.33 -28.43
CA GLN A 463 -3.12 -9.46 -27.74
C GLN A 463 -3.82 -8.44 -28.68
N LEU A 464 -3.12 -7.93 -29.69
CA LEU A 464 -3.70 -7.01 -30.68
C LEU A 464 -4.69 -7.70 -31.63
N GLU A 465 -4.50 -8.98 -31.91
CA GLU A 465 -5.47 -9.78 -32.68
C GLU A 465 -6.73 -10.05 -31.83
N ASP A 466 -6.55 -10.28 -30.53
CA ASP A 466 -7.70 -10.38 -29.60
C ASP A 466 -8.52 -9.08 -29.58
N LEU A 467 -7.86 -7.91 -29.58
CA LEU A 467 -8.55 -6.61 -29.66
C LEU A 467 -9.26 -6.42 -31.01
N LYS A 468 -8.61 -6.74 -32.14
CA LYS A 468 -9.17 -6.63 -33.48
C LYS A 468 -10.41 -7.50 -33.67
N SER A 469 -10.37 -8.72 -33.16
CA SER A 469 -11.47 -9.69 -33.27
C SER A 469 -12.61 -9.44 -32.28
N GLY A 470 -12.44 -8.52 -31.33
CA GLY A 470 -13.41 -8.27 -30.26
C GLY A 470 -13.31 -9.29 -29.10
N GLY A 471 -12.23 -10.06 -29.04
CA GLY A 471 -11.92 -10.94 -27.92
C GLY A 471 -11.59 -10.19 -26.64
N VAL A 472 -11.16 -8.91 -26.76
CA VAL A 472 -11.04 -7.93 -25.68
C VAL A 472 -11.51 -6.56 -26.16
N ASP A 473 -11.95 -5.71 -25.23
CA ASP A 473 -12.34 -4.32 -25.50
C ASP A 473 -11.21 -3.35 -25.13
N VAL A 474 -10.45 -3.67 -24.10
CA VAL A 474 -9.33 -2.87 -23.59
C VAL A 474 -8.15 -3.79 -23.31
N LEU A 475 -6.98 -3.42 -23.80
CA LEU A 475 -5.69 -3.99 -23.44
C LEU A 475 -5.00 -3.03 -22.48
N MET A 476 -4.71 -3.49 -21.28
CA MET A 476 -4.05 -2.69 -20.26
C MET A 476 -2.53 -2.84 -20.35
N GLY A 477 -1.84 -1.71 -20.32
CA GLY A 477 -0.40 -1.65 -20.11
C GLY A 477 0.44 -2.26 -21.24
N VAL A 478 0.00 -2.13 -22.50
CA VAL A 478 0.82 -2.54 -23.66
C VAL A 478 2.14 -1.77 -23.62
N THR A 479 3.25 -2.48 -23.63
CA THR A 479 4.60 -1.92 -23.55
C THR A 479 5.58 -2.71 -24.43
N GLY A 480 6.75 -2.13 -24.69
CA GLY A 480 7.77 -2.71 -25.56
C GLY A 480 7.70 -2.18 -26.98
N GLY A 481 8.89 -1.96 -27.61
CA GLY A 481 9.01 -1.21 -28.84
C GLY A 481 8.19 -1.75 -30.01
N ASP A 482 8.15 -3.04 -30.21
CA ASP A 482 7.44 -3.64 -31.35
C ASP A 482 5.93 -3.71 -31.09
N ALA A 483 5.51 -4.15 -29.90
CA ALA A 483 4.10 -4.17 -29.53
C ALA A 483 3.46 -2.77 -29.60
N THR A 484 4.16 -1.76 -29.11
CA THR A 484 3.69 -0.36 -29.19
C THR A 484 3.59 0.13 -30.65
N LYS A 485 4.60 -0.14 -31.48
CA LYS A 485 4.55 0.23 -32.91
C LYS A 485 3.37 -0.42 -33.64
N GLU A 486 3.13 -1.70 -33.39
CA GLU A 486 2.00 -2.42 -33.99
C GLU A 486 0.66 -1.88 -33.49
N ALA A 487 0.55 -1.54 -32.21
CA ALA A 487 -0.64 -0.92 -31.63
C ALA A 487 -0.93 0.43 -32.27
N LEU A 488 0.06 1.33 -32.37
CA LEU A 488 -0.08 2.64 -33.02
C LEU A 488 -0.46 2.50 -34.50
N LYS A 489 0.16 1.57 -35.22
CA LYS A 489 -0.22 1.27 -36.62
C LYS A 489 -1.67 0.76 -36.72
N LEU A 490 -2.11 -0.08 -35.80
CA LEU A 490 -3.50 -0.54 -35.73
C LEU A 490 -4.45 0.65 -35.55
N ILE A 491 -4.13 1.56 -34.64
CA ILE A 491 -4.94 2.75 -34.39
C ILE A 491 -5.04 3.61 -35.64
N ASP A 492 -3.92 3.94 -36.27
CA ASP A 492 -3.86 4.77 -37.48
C ASP A 492 -4.70 4.21 -38.65
N THR A 493 -4.74 2.89 -38.75
CA THR A 493 -5.45 2.21 -39.87
C THR A 493 -6.89 1.83 -39.54
N SER A 494 -7.35 2.07 -38.33
CA SER A 494 -8.64 1.57 -37.80
C SER A 494 -9.86 2.44 -38.18
N ASN A 495 -9.66 3.61 -38.81
CA ASN A 495 -10.71 4.60 -39.04
C ASN A 495 -11.46 5.00 -37.75
N GLY A 496 -10.72 5.16 -36.67
CA GLY A 496 -11.27 5.57 -35.36
C GLY A 496 -11.94 4.46 -34.54
N LYS A 497 -11.85 3.20 -34.98
CA LYS A 497 -12.38 2.08 -34.22
C LYS A 497 -11.58 1.80 -32.95
N PHE A 498 -10.28 2.04 -32.95
CA PHE A 498 -9.38 1.87 -31.84
C PHE A 498 -8.66 3.16 -31.48
N ALA A 499 -8.34 3.31 -30.22
CA ALA A 499 -7.55 4.42 -29.70
C ALA A 499 -6.59 3.93 -28.62
N SER A 500 -5.68 4.78 -28.20
CA SER A 500 -4.82 4.53 -27.04
C SER A 500 -4.64 5.77 -26.19
N VAL A 501 -4.24 5.54 -24.96
CA VAL A 501 -3.73 6.54 -24.05
C VAL A 501 -2.43 6.02 -23.45
N ASN A 502 -1.43 6.87 -23.32
CA ASN A 502 -0.15 6.51 -22.75
C ASN A 502 0.04 7.12 -21.36
N TYR A 503 0.83 6.43 -20.56
CA TYR A 503 1.27 6.89 -19.26
C TYR A 503 2.63 6.28 -18.92
N SER A 504 3.39 6.98 -18.07
CA SER A 504 4.67 6.49 -17.57
C SER A 504 4.52 5.90 -16.19
N ARG A 505 5.28 4.87 -15.90
CA ARG A 505 5.51 4.38 -14.55
C ARG A 505 6.94 4.73 -14.14
N ALA A 506 7.05 5.41 -13.02
CA ALA A 506 8.34 5.62 -12.37
C ALA A 506 8.76 4.39 -11.56
#